data_fdfd1759587975b57eedadfaf9bf80b1
#
_entry.id   fdfd1759587975b57eedadfaf9bf80b1
#
_cell.length_a   1.000
_cell.length_b   1.000
_cell.length_c   1.000
_cell.angle_alpha   90.00
_cell.angle_beta   90.00
_cell.angle_gamma   90.00
#
_symmetry.space_group_name_H-M   'P 1'
#
loop_
_entity.id
_entity.type
_entity.pdbx_description
1 polymer ?
#
loop_
_entity_poly.entity_id
_entity_poly.type
_entity_poly.pdbx_seq_one_letter_code
_entity_poly.pdbx_strand_id
1 'polypeptide(L)'
;VLVSDLFPDVGVGLQSGAFGVTAGHPFTKRCLDWYDSHHFILGDGTLYDKIIAPDIMAYHARPAGLKYRDIAQELDEGIRIHPSAAIAAYPEKAAPGNYAIHHCIGSWRPEKPRKKKKWYSRWWKSLMRGLGLHK
;
A
#
# COMPACT_ATOMS: atom_id res chain seq x y z
N VAL A 1 2.44 -6.87 -1.53
CA VAL A 1 0.99 -7.03 -1.38
C VAL A 1 0.74 -7.32 0.09
N LEU A 2 0.22 -6.35 0.80
CA LEU A 2 -0.24 -6.55 2.17
C LEU A 2 -1.67 -7.08 2.06
N VAL A 3 -1.84 -8.35 2.38
CA VAL A 3 -3.16 -8.94 2.57
C VAL A 3 -3.62 -8.42 3.92
N SER A 4 -4.65 -7.60 3.95
CA SER A 4 -5.27 -7.10 5.16
C SER A 4 -6.22 -8.15 5.73
N ASP A 5 -6.24 -8.30 7.05
CA ASP A 5 -7.24 -9.13 7.74
C ASP A 5 -8.68 -8.65 7.47
N LEU A 6 -8.85 -7.37 7.09
CA LEU A 6 -10.14 -6.78 6.70
C LEU A 6 -10.55 -7.16 5.26
N PHE A 7 -9.60 -7.58 4.44
CA PHE A 7 -9.81 -7.89 3.01
C PHE A 7 -8.95 -9.09 2.61
N PRO A 8 -9.24 -10.28 3.11
CA PRO A 8 -8.42 -11.48 2.84
C PRO A 8 -8.32 -11.81 1.35
N ASP A 9 -9.33 -11.42 0.57
CA ASP A 9 -9.42 -11.75 -0.86
C ASP A 9 -8.96 -10.62 -1.79
N VAL A 10 -8.57 -9.46 -1.25
CA VAL A 10 -8.27 -8.26 -2.05
C VAL A 10 -6.93 -7.67 -1.64
N GLY A 11 -5.90 -8.04 -2.33
CA GLY A 11 -4.53 -7.56 -2.09
C GLY A 11 -4.27 -6.09 -2.44
N VAL A 12 -5.28 -5.21 -2.40
CA VAL A 12 -5.17 -3.82 -2.87
C VAL A 12 -5.91 -2.90 -1.90
N GLY A 13 -5.20 -2.04 -1.20
CA GLY A 13 -5.78 -0.93 -0.42
C GLY A 13 -5.78 0.37 -1.21
N LEU A 14 -6.45 1.39 -0.69
CA LEU A 14 -6.30 2.76 -1.17
C LEU A 14 -4.92 3.29 -0.76
N GLN A 15 -4.23 3.96 -1.68
CA GLN A 15 -2.98 4.59 -1.34
C GLN A 15 -3.24 5.86 -0.50
N SER A 16 -2.72 5.89 0.73
CA SER A 16 -2.88 7.01 1.67
C SER A 16 -1.73 8.03 1.60
N GLY A 17 -0.84 7.91 0.62
CA GLY A 17 0.32 8.78 0.47
C GLY A 17 -0.02 10.23 0.07
N ALA A 18 -1.15 10.43 -0.57
CA ALA A 18 -1.69 11.75 -0.86
C ALA A 18 -3.22 11.68 -0.94
N PHE A 19 -3.90 12.56 -0.23
CA PHE A 19 -5.33 12.76 -0.33
C PHE A 19 -5.69 14.19 0.09
N GLY A 20 -6.81 14.69 -0.40
CA GLY A 20 -7.39 15.97 0.00
C GLY A 20 -8.81 15.74 0.51
N VAL A 21 -9.23 16.53 1.49
CA VAL A 21 -10.57 16.42 2.07
C VAL A 21 -11.07 17.78 2.55
N THR A 22 -12.36 18.01 2.43
CA THR A 22 -13.01 19.18 3.05
C THR A 22 -13.17 18.95 4.55
N ALA A 23 -13.06 20.02 5.33
CA ALA A 23 -13.24 19.95 6.78
C ALA A 23 -14.60 19.31 7.14
N GLY A 24 -14.57 18.41 8.12
CA GLY A 24 -15.79 17.74 8.61
C GLY A 24 -16.37 16.65 7.72
N HIS A 25 -15.65 16.22 6.68
CA HIS A 25 -16.15 15.18 5.78
C HIS A 25 -16.41 13.85 6.52
N PRO A 26 -17.59 13.23 6.35
CA PRO A 26 -17.98 12.05 7.12
C PRO A 26 -17.06 10.84 6.91
N PHE A 27 -16.52 10.66 5.71
CA PHE A 27 -15.55 9.62 5.42
C PHE A 27 -14.30 9.73 6.32
N THR A 28 -13.74 10.93 6.42
CA THR A 28 -12.55 11.17 7.26
C THR A 28 -12.87 10.95 8.73
N LYS A 29 -14.07 11.39 9.17
CA LYS A 29 -14.49 11.13 10.55
C LYS A 29 -14.52 9.63 10.85
N ARG A 30 -15.10 8.80 9.99
CA ARG A 30 -15.11 7.35 10.17
C ARG A 30 -13.71 6.75 10.26
N CYS A 31 -12.77 7.24 9.44
CA CYS A 31 -11.37 6.80 9.51
C CYS A 31 -10.71 7.19 10.84
N LEU A 32 -11.01 8.37 11.38
CA LEU A 32 -10.50 8.82 12.69
C LEU A 32 -11.12 8.01 13.84
N ASP A 33 -12.43 7.80 13.82
CA ASP A 33 -13.15 7.03 14.85
C ASP A 33 -12.59 5.59 14.96
N TRP A 34 -12.03 5.04 13.88
CA TRP A 34 -11.32 3.76 13.94
C TRP A 34 -10.13 3.82 14.93
N TYR A 35 -9.34 4.89 14.89
CA TYR A 35 -8.17 5.03 15.76
C TYR A 35 -8.52 5.27 17.22
N ASP A 36 -9.72 5.78 17.53
CA ASP A 36 -10.18 5.96 18.90
C ASP A 36 -10.35 4.62 19.64
N SER A 37 -10.63 3.55 18.90
CA SER A 37 -10.78 2.19 19.43
C SER A 37 -9.62 1.24 19.14
N HIS A 38 -8.66 1.67 18.33
CA HIS A 38 -7.52 0.84 17.88
C HIS A 38 -6.20 1.57 18.09
N HIS A 39 -5.60 1.37 19.26
CA HIS A 39 -4.36 2.02 19.61
C HIS A 39 -3.17 1.41 18.87
N PHE A 40 -2.27 2.26 18.37
CA PHE A 40 -1.02 1.84 17.75
C PHE A 40 -0.06 1.19 18.74
N ILE A 41 -0.02 1.68 19.98
CA ILE A 41 0.73 1.04 21.09
C ILE A 41 -0.25 0.18 21.87
N LEU A 42 -0.01 -1.11 21.90
CA LEU A 42 -0.83 -2.07 22.64
C LEU A 42 -0.53 -2.03 24.14
N GLY A 43 -1.41 -2.61 24.95
CA GLY A 43 -1.27 -2.61 26.41
C GLY A 43 -0.02 -3.29 26.93
N ASP A 44 0.62 -4.14 26.14
CA ASP A 44 1.91 -4.79 26.43
C ASP A 44 3.13 -4.00 25.92
N GLY A 45 2.91 -2.80 25.36
CA GLY A 45 3.94 -1.93 24.80
C GLY A 45 4.38 -2.30 23.38
N THR A 46 3.83 -3.35 22.76
CA THR A 46 4.11 -3.70 21.38
C THR A 46 3.36 -2.78 20.42
N LEU A 47 3.81 -2.74 19.15
CA LEU A 47 3.17 -1.93 18.11
C LEU A 47 2.16 -2.77 17.32
N TYR A 48 0.99 -2.19 17.08
CA TYR A 48 0.00 -2.77 16.19
C TYR A 48 0.36 -2.46 14.73
N ASP A 49 0.71 -3.48 13.97
CA ASP A 49 1.20 -3.35 12.59
C ASP A 49 0.36 -4.10 11.54
N LYS A 50 -0.77 -4.68 11.95
CA LYS A 50 -1.57 -5.57 11.09
C LYS A 50 -2.43 -4.80 10.09
N ILE A 51 -3.06 -3.70 10.53
CA ILE A 51 -3.96 -2.89 9.69
C ILE A 51 -3.34 -1.52 9.54
N ILE A 52 -3.16 -1.08 8.32
CA ILE A 52 -2.53 0.20 7.98
C ILE A 52 -3.55 1.18 7.40
N ALA A 53 -3.21 2.47 7.36
CA ALA A 53 -4.10 3.52 6.87
C ALA A 53 -4.74 3.23 5.49
N PRO A 54 -4.04 2.69 4.49
CA PRO A 54 -4.63 2.27 3.22
C PRO A 54 -5.82 1.31 3.37
N ASP A 55 -5.73 0.37 4.32
CA ASP A 55 -6.77 -0.62 4.55
C ASP A 55 -7.98 -0.01 5.26
N ILE A 56 -7.74 0.86 6.25
CA ILE A 56 -8.80 1.58 6.98
C ILE A 56 -9.58 2.47 6.00
N MET A 57 -8.89 3.21 5.15
CA MET A 57 -9.53 4.05 4.14
C MET A 57 -10.35 3.21 3.15
N ALA A 58 -9.81 2.09 2.67
CA ALA A 58 -10.53 1.20 1.77
C ALA A 58 -11.77 0.60 2.44
N TYR A 59 -11.66 0.17 3.70
CA TYR A 59 -12.79 -0.35 4.47
C TYR A 59 -13.94 0.66 4.56
N HIS A 60 -13.65 1.91 4.92
CA HIS A 60 -14.68 2.95 5.05
C HIS A 60 -15.18 3.53 3.72
N ALA A 61 -14.46 3.31 2.60
CA ALA A 61 -14.93 3.67 1.27
C ALA A 61 -15.82 2.60 0.61
N ARG A 62 -15.80 1.34 1.10
CA ARG A 62 -16.64 0.26 0.54
C ARG A 62 -18.14 0.58 0.53
N PRO A 63 -18.75 1.04 1.65
CA PRO A 63 -20.17 1.36 1.64
C PRO A 63 -20.54 2.43 0.62
N ALA A 64 -19.60 3.33 0.28
CA ALA A 64 -19.77 4.35 -0.74
C ALA A 64 -19.55 3.84 -2.18
N GLY A 65 -19.40 2.53 -2.38
CA GLY A 65 -19.31 1.91 -3.69
C GLY A 65 -17.90 1.69 -4.25
N LEU A 66 -16.86 1.72 -3.40
CA LEU A 66 -15.48 1.44 -3.84
C LEU A 66 -15.37 0.08 -4.55
N LYS A 67 -14.85 0.10 -5.77
CA LYS A 67 -14.46 -1.09 -6.54
C LYS A 67 -12.94 -1.23 -6.50
N TYR A 68 -12.44 -2.44 -6.22
CA TYR A 68 -10.99 -2.72 -6.18
C TYR A 68 -10.42 -2.85 -7.59
N ARG A 69 -10.40 -1.72 -8.29
CA ARG A 69 -9.83 -1.60 -9.65
C ARG A 69 -9.02 -0.33 -9.74
N ASP A 70 -7.92 -0.36 -10.44
CA ASP A 70 -7.06 0.79 -10.70
C ASP A 70 -7.63 1.66 -11.83
N ILE A 71 -8.77 2.29 -11.55
CA ILE A 71 -9.50 3.21 -12.43
C ILE A 71 -9.97 4.43 -11.65
N ALA A 72 -10.25 5.53 -12.35
CA ALA A 72 -10.93 6.66 -11.75
C ALA A 72 -12.35 6.25 -11.31
N GLN A 73 -12.75 6.64 -10.11
CA GLN A 73 -14.07 6.34 -9.56
C GLN A 73 -14.64 7.58 -8.87
N GLU A 74 -15.91 7.78 -9.04
CA GLU A 74 -16.71 8.70 -8.23
C GLU A 74 -17.64 7.84 -7.38
N LEU A 75 -17.51 7.96 -6.07
CA LEU A 75 -18.28 7.21 -5.10
C LEU A 75 -19.32 8.12 -4.46
N ASP A 76 -20.22 7.51 -3.71
CA ASP A 76 -21.16 8.26 -2.88
C ASP A 76 -20.41 9.20 -1.91
N GLU A 77 -21.13 10.12 -1.30
CA GLU A 77 -20.58 11.16 -0.41
C GLU A 77 -19.54 12.08 -1.07
N GLY A 78 -19.43 12.09 -2.41
CA GLY A 78 -18.47 12.94 -3.14
C GLY A 78 -17.02 12.46 -3.05
N ILE A 79 -16.79 11.19 -2.68
CA ILE A 79 -15.45 10.61 -2.64
C ILE A 79 -14.98 10.33 -4.08
N ARG A 80 -13.79 10.84 -4.42
CA ARG A 80 -13.13 10.59 -5.71
C ARG A 80 -11.88 9.74 -5.52
N ILE A 81 -11.78 8.67 -6.27
CA ILE A 81 -10.60 7.81 -6.32
C ILE A 81 -9.90 8.07 -7.65
N HIS A 82 -8.61 8.35 -7.58
CA HIS A 82 -7.76 8.49 -8.75
C HIS A 82 -7.01 7.19 -9.04
N PRO A 83 -6.78 6.86 -10.32
CA PRO A 83 -5.96 5.70 -10.67
C PRO A 83 -4.51 5.92 -10.25
N SER A 84 -3.76 4.84 -10.08
CA SER A 84 -2.35 4.89 -9.67
C SER A 84 -1.48 5.71 -10.63
N ALA A 85 -1.90 5.85 -11.89
CA ALA A 85 -1.25 6.71 -12.85
C ALA A 85 -1.32 8.21 -12.51
N ALA A 86 -2.25 8.65 -11.67
CA ALA A 86 -2.30 10.06 -11.24
C ALA A 86 -1.15 10.38 -10.28
N ILE A 87 -0.82 9.43 -9.39
CA ILE A 87 0.33 9.49 -8.49
C ILE A 87 1.11 8.19 -8.69
N ALA A 88 2.19 8.26 -9.45
CA ALA A 88 2.98 7.08 -9.78
C ALA A 88 3.42 6.34 -8.52
N ALA A 89 3.13 5.05 -8.47
CA ALA A 89 3.42 4.22 -7.31
C ALA A 89 4.94 3.99 -7.09
N TYR A 90 5.74 4.15 -8.15
CA TYR A 90 7.18 3.97 -8.10
C TYR A 90 7.86 4.89 -9.12
N PRO A 91 9.08 5.38 -8.87
CA PRO A 91 9.80 6.26 -9.78
C PRO A 91 9.96 5.70 -11.20
N GLU A 92 10.16 4.39 -11.34
CA GLU A 92 10.29 3.71 -12.64
C GLU A 92 8.99 3.65 -13.44
N LYS A 93 7.85 3.96 -12.82
CA LYS A 93 6.53 4.08 -13.45
C LYS A 93 6.14 5.52 -13.72
N ALA A 94 7.02 6.47 -13.42
CA ALA A 94 6.77 7.87 -13.67
C ALA A 94 6.59 8.14 -15.17
N ALA A 95 5.57 8.89 -15.51
CA ALA A 95 5.21 9.25 -16.88
C ALA A 95 4.74 10.70 -16.94
N PRO A 96 4.78 11.34 -18.13
CA PRO A 96 4.12 12.63 -18.32
C PRO A 96 2.65 12.56 -17.90
N GLY A 97 2.22 13.53 -17.09
CA GLY A 97 0.85 13.58 -16.55
C GLY A 97 0.68 13.04 -15.13
N ASN A 98 1.72 12.47 -14.52
CA ASN A 98 1.69 12.19 -13.08
C ASN A 98 1.78 13.52 -12.30
N TYR A 99 0.95 13.68 -11.30
CA TYR A 99 1.01 14.85 -10.39
C TYR A 99 2.08 14.70 -9.31
N ALA A 100 2.39 13.47 -8.92
CA ALA A 100 3.41 13.16 -7.91
C ALA A 100 3.96 11.74 -8.08
N ILE A 101 5.06 11.46 -7.39
CA ILE A 101 5.67 10.12 -7.34
C ILE A 101 5.76 9.69 -5.89
N HIS A 102 5.22 8.54 -5.58
CA HIS A 102 5.36 7.93 -4.26
C HIS A 102 6.55 6.96 -4.27
N HIS A 103 7.62 7.32 -3.57
CA HIS A 103 8.85 6.53 -3.56
C HIS A 103 8.75 5.19 -2.82
N CYS A 104 7.71 4.97 -2.02
CA CYS A 104 7.45 3.71 -1.28
C CYS A 104 8.66 3.20 -0.48
N ILE A 105 9.49 4.09 0.05
CA ILE A 105 10.74 3.76 0.73
C ILE A 105 10.48 2.91 1.99
N GLY A 106 9.34 3.11 2.65
CA GLY A 106 8.98 2.36 3.86
C GLY A 106 9.92 2.65 5.02
N SER A 107 10.38 3.90 5.17
CA SER A 107 11.34 4.34 6.20
C SER A 107 10.92 4.02 7.64
N TRP A 108 9.65 3.81 7.87
CA TRP A 108 9.06 3.42 9.15
C TRP A 108 9.17 1.91 9.45
N ARG A 109 9.59 1.12 8.48
CA ARG A 109 9.78 -0.33 8.67
C ARG A 109 11.19 -0.59 9.21
N PRO A 110 11.34 -1.51 10.18
CA PRO A 110 12.67 -1.94 10.60
C PRO A 110 13.43 -2.47 9.38
N GLU A 111 14.71 -2.09 9.27
CA GLU A 111 15.58 -2.61 8.21
C GLU A 111 15.57 -4.14 8.27
N LYS A 112 15.08 -4.75 7.22
CA LYS A 112 15.25 -6.20 7.08
C LYS A 112 16.73 -6.48 6.96
N PRO A 113 17.31 -7.36 7.80
CA PRO A 113 18.71 -7.71 7.68
C PRO A 113 18.97 -8.12 6.21
N ARG A 114 19.89 -7.41 5.57
CA ARG A 114 20.28 -7.72 4.18
C ARG A 114 20.68 -9.18 4.13
N LYS A 115 19.85 -10.02 3.50
CA LYS A 115 20.22 -11.41 3.23
C LYS A 115 21.51 -11.36 2.45
N LYS A 116 22.64 -11.72 3.09
CA LYS A 116 23.93 -11.85 2.38
C LYS A 116 23.67 -12.78 1.21
N LYS A 117 23.71 -12.25 -0.02
CA LYS A 117 23.59 -13.09 -1.22
C LYS A 117 24.71 -14.12 -1.11
N LYS A 118 24.35 -15.37 -0.90
CA LYS A 118 25.32 -16.44 -0.74
C LYS A 118 26.20 -16.41 -1.98
N TRP A 119 27.50 -16.19 -1.84
CA TRP A 119 28.46 -16.03 -2.94
C TRP A 119 28.41 -17.18 -3.96
N TYR A 120 28.10 -18.41 -3.50
CA TYR A 120 27.91 -19.57 -4.34
C TYR A 120 26.71 -19.47 -5.29
N SER A 121 25.71 -18.62 -5.02
CA SER A 121 24.57 -18.45 -5.93
C SER A 121 24.95 -17.72 -7.22
N ARG A 122 25.99 -16.88 -7.19
CA ARG A 122 26.54 -16.23 -8.39
C ARG A 122 27.36 -17.22 -9.20
N TRP A 123 28.20 -18.02 -8.53
CA TRP A 123 29.03 -19.05 -9.16
C TRP A 123 28.15 -20.14 -9.79
N TRP A 124 27.13 -20.62 -9.06
CA TRP A 124 26.16 -21.61 -9.58
C TRP A 124 25.40 -21.10 -10.80
N LYS A 125 24.93 -19.86 -10.81
CA LYS A 125 24.26 -19.24 -11.96
C LYS A 125 25.21 -19.07 -13.17
N SER A 126 26.48 -18.83 -12.94
CA SER A 126 27.48 -18.75 -13.99
C SER A 126 27.74 -20.14 -14.60
N LEU A 127 27.87 -21.15 -13.75
CA LEU A 127 28.07 -22.54 -14.17
C LEU A 127 26.88 -23.06 -15.00
N MET A 128 25.65 -22.84 -14.53
CA MET A 128 24.45 -23.29 -15.22
C MET A 128 24.24 -22.57 -16.56
N ARG A 129 24.62 -21.30 -16.68
CA ARG A 129 24.68 -20.58 -17.96
C ARG A 129 25.70 -21.16 -18.93
N GLY A 130 26.86 -21.52 -18.43
CA GLY A 130 27.93 -22.16 -19.24
C GLY A 130 27.56 -23.56 -19.76
N LEU A 131 26.65 -24.25 -19.06
CA LEU A 131 26.17 -25.58 -19.43
C LEU A 131 24.86 -25.55 -20.27
N GLY A 132 24.34 -24.37 -20.63
CA GLY A 132 23.11 -24.25 -21.43
C GLY A 132 21.82 -24.74 -20.75
N LEU A 133 21.84 -24.93 -19.44
CA LEU A 133 20.74 -25.49 -18.64
C LEU A 133 19.81 -24.40 -18.04
N HIS A 134 19.65 -23.28 -18.72
CA HIS A 134 18.72 -22.21 -18.32
C HIS A 134 17.41 -22.36 -19.11
N LYS A 135 16.34 -22.80 -18.41
CA LYS A 135 14.96 -22.53 -18.81
C LYS A 135 14.49 -21.24 -18.16
#